data_5ab52146a2b2a17290940eb585b67a53
#
_entry.id   5ab52146a2b2a17290940eb585b67a53
#
_cell.length_a   1.000
_cell.length_b   1.000
_cell.length_c   1.000
_cell.angle_alpha   90.00
_cell.angle_beta   90.00
_cell.angle_gamma   90.00
#
_symmetry.space_group_name_H-M   'P 1'
#
loop_
_entity.id
_entity.type
_entity.pdbx_description
1 polymer ?
#
loop_
_entity_poly.entity_id
_entity_poly.type
_entity_poly.pdbx_seq_one_letter_code
_entity_poly.pdbx_strand_id
1 'polypeptide(L)'
;MTRNTMHVFTKRKTYLLLALIFLFSGCHFKIHDEITGSGVRVKQKREVASFTSIAMEGAFDIDVVCQKPQSIEVEADDNLLPLITTEVANNVLHIRSNRSYSVNDPIKVTISLPNLEGVSVSGAGKLDVTGIKNDKFEIDANGATTIRVAGETKLIDIDTNGAGKIDGHKLRASRGVVEAKGVARVDVNVTEQLEVTVSGPSHVTYQGDPVLTKTVNGPGSVEKKEAEGS
;
A
#
# COMPACT_ATOMS: atom_id res chain seq x y z
N MET A 1 -54.01 63.43 22.89
CA MET A 1 -53.48 63.58 21.51
C MET A 1 -52.52 62.45 21.25
N THR A 2 -53.03 61.47 20.56
CA THR A 2 -52.45 60.25 20.18
C THR A 2 -51.59 60.40 18.95
N ARG A 3 -50.41 59.70 18.85
CA ARG A 3 -49.86 59.24 17.56
C ARG A 3 -48.76 58.21 17.79
N ASN A 4 -49.10 57.00 17.36
CA ASN A 4 -48.45 56.12 16.43
C ASN A 4 -46.89 56.04 16.43
N THR A 5 -46.38 55.00 17.00
CA THR A 5 -45.09 54.41 16.66
C THR A 5 -45.21 52.88 16.67
N MET A 6 -45.78 52.37 15.59
CA MET A 6 -45.79 50.92 15.34
C MET A 6 -45.67 50.70 13.82
N HIS A 7 -44.49 50.46 13.31
CA HIS A 7 -44.20 49.85 11.97
C HIS A 7 -42.74 49.97 11.55
N VAL A 8 -41.78 49.50 12.32
CA VAL A 8 -40.40 49.38 11.81
C VAL A 8 -39.74 48.00 12.11
N PHE A 9 -40.40 47.10 12.87
CA PHE A 9 -39.74 45.91 13.34
C PHE A 9 -39.93 44.65 12.49
N THR A 10 -40.68 44.67 11.40
CA THR A 10 -41.03 43.45 10.62
C THR A 10 -40.21 43.22 9.37
N LYS A 11 -39.40 44.16 8.90
CA LYS A 11 -38.62 43.98 7.68
C LYS A 11 -37.18 43.45 7.83
N ARG A 12 -36.64 43.47 9.05
CA ARG A 12 -35.27 42.97 9.30
C ARG A 12 -35.12 41.44 9.49
N LYS A 13 -36.19 40.74 9.83
CA LYS A 13 -36.14 39.28 10.04
C LYS A 13 -36.25 38.46 8.74
N THR A 14 -36.84 39.01 7.69
CA THR A 14 -37.04 38.32 6.41
C THR A 14 -35.76 38.24 5.58
N TYR A 15 -34.84 39.20 5.71
CA TYR A 15 -33.56 39.19 5.01
C TYR A 15 -32.51 38.27 5.64
N LEU A 16 -32.64 37.96 6.95
CA LEU A 16 -31.72 37.03 7.62
C LEU A 16 -32.01 35.56 7.28
N LEU A 17 -33.26 35.24 6.93
CA LEU A 17 -33.64 33.87 6.52
C LEU A 17 -33.26 33.55 5.06
N LEU A 18 -33.20 34.56 4.19
CA LEU A 18 -32.77 34.39 2.78
C LEU A 18 -31.24 34.30 2.63
N ALA A 19 -30.46 34.87 3.55
CA ALA A 19 -29.01 34.75 3.52
C ALA A 19 -28.47 33.38 3.97
N LEU A 20 -29.26 32.59 4.70
CA LEU A 20 -28.89 31.28 5.22
C LEU A 20 -29.05 30.14 4.17
N ILE A 21 -29.83 30.38 3.11
CA ILE A 21 -30.06 29.39 2.03
C ILE A 21 -28.92 29.36 0.99
N PHE A 22 -28.07 30.39 0.93
CA PHE A 22 -27.00 30.50 -0.07
C PHE A 22 -25.67 29.87 0.35
N LEU A 23 -25.54 29.35 1.59
CA LEU A 23 -24.30 28.73 2.06
C LEU A 23 -24.19 27.20 1.85
N PHE A 24 -25.22 26.58 1.25
CA PHE A 24 -25.24 25.14 0.98
C PHE A 24 -25.01 24.74 -0.50
N SER A 25 -24.66 25.69 -1.35
CA SER A 25 -24.40 25.42 -2.78
C SER A 25 -22.90 25.38 -3.06
N GLY A 26 -22.21 24.32 -2.63
CA GLY A 26 -20.76 24.22 -2.88
C GLY A 26 -20.15 22.83 -2.82
N CYS A 27 -20.93 21.80 -2.50
CA CYS A 27 -20.41 20.44 -2.71
C CYS A 27 -20.61 20.05 -4.18
N HIS A 28 -19.63 20.41 -5.02
CA HIS A 28 -19.44 19.76 -6.29
C HIS A 28 -18.97 18.33 -5.98
N PHE A 29 -19.93 17.41 -5.86
CA PHE A 29 -19.67 15.99 -5.85
C PHE A 29 -19.15 15.66 -7.27
N LYS A 30 -17.82 15.63 -7.45
CA LYS A 30 -17.22 15.04 -8.64
C LYS A 30 -17.56 13.55 -8.58
N ILE A 31 -18.58 13.14 -9.32
CA ILE A 31 -18.79 11.73 -9.64
C ILE A 31 -17.52 11.32 -10.39
N HIS A 32 -16.63 10.60 -9.72
CA HIS A 32 -15.56 9.90 -10.41
C HIS A 32 -16.24 8.82 -11.22
N ASP A 33 -16.12 8.92 -12.51
CA ASP A 33 -16.64 7.93 -13.47
C ASP A 33 -15.82 6.65 -13.30
N GLU A 34 -16.27 5.79 -12.39
CA GLU A 34 -15.65 4.52 -12.07
C GLU A 34 -16.04 3.49 -13.11
N ILE A 35 -15.07 2.83 -13.72
CA ILE A 35 -15.31 1.83 -14.74
C ILE A 35 -15.58 0.49 -14.07
N THR A 36 -16.78 -0.05 -14.27
CA THR A 36 -17.14 -1.40 -13.79
C THR A 36 -16.55 -2.46 -14.71
N GLY A 37 -15.91 -3.46 -14.13
CA GLY A 37 -15.42 -4.63 -14.87
C GLY A 37 -16.55 -5.39 -15.56
N SER A 38 -16.27 -5.93 -16.75
CA SER A 38 -17.23 -6.67 -17.57
C SER A 38 -17.57 -8.06 -17.00
N GLY A 39 -16.75 -8.58 -16.10
CA GLY A 39 -16.83 -9.97 -15.61
C GLY A 39 -16.20 -10.99 -16.56
N VAL A 40 -15.69 -10.59 -17.72
CA VAL A 40 -15.00 -11.47 -18.68
C VAL A 40 -13.51 -11.42 -18.43
N ARG A 41 -12.98 -12.41 -17.69
CA ARG A 41 -11.56 -12.49 -17.32
C ARG A 41 -10.72 -12.92 -18.50
N VAL A 42 -9.64 -12.17 -18.74
CA VAL A 42 -8.64 -12.47 -19.78
C VAL A 42 -7.23 -12.25 -19.25
N LYS A 43 -6.25 -12.93 -19.85
CA LYS A 43 -4.84 -12.83 -19.51
C LYS A 43 -4.07 -12.20 -20.66
N GLN A 44 -3.14 -11.32 -20.30
CA GLN A 44 -2.26 -10.68 -21.28
C GLN A 44 -0.82 -10.68 -20.79
N LYS A 45 0.07 -11.20 -21.59
CA LYS A 45 1.51 -11.05 -21.37
C LYS A 45 1.94 -9.63 -21.70
N ARG A 46 2.90 -9.13 -20.93
CA ARG A 46 3.49 -7.80 -21.08
C ARG A 46 4.99 -7.93 -21.34
N GLU A 47 5.44 -7.33 -22.41
CA GLU A 47 6.87 -7.22 -22.74
C GLU A 47 7.38 -5.86 -22.25
N VAL A 48 8.37 -5.87 -21.37
CA VAL A 48 8.98 -4.68 -20.78
C VAL A 48 10.49 -4.84 -20.70
N ALA A 49 11.21 -3.74 -20.53
CA ALA A 49 12.64 -3.76 -20.24
C ALA A 49 12.95 -4.51 -18.92
N SER A 50 14.21 -4.87 -18.69
CA SER A 50 14.63 -5.48 -17.43
C SER A 50 14.47 -4.51 -16.27
N PHE A 51 14.11 -5.04 -15.10
CA PHE A 51 13.94 -4.28 -13.86
C PHE A 51 14.41 -5.11 -12.65
N THR A 52 14.70 -4.43 -11.55
CA THR A 52 15.07 -5.05 -10.26
C THR A 52 14.18 -4.60 -9.12
N SER A 53 13.26 -3.68 -9.35
CA SER A 53 12.30 -3.20 -8.34
C SER A 53 10.91 -3.06 -8.92
N ILE A 54 9.88 -3.10 -8.06
CA ILE A 54 8.48 -2.97 -8.44
C ILE A 54 7.86 -1.83 -7.67
N ALA A 55 7.14 -0.94 -8.35
CA ALA A 55 6.28 0.08 -7.78
C ALA A 55 4.82 -0.20 -8.17
N MET A 56 3.97 -0.45 -7.17
CA MET A 56 2.54 -0.67 -7.32
C MET A 56 1.75 0.53 -6.82
N GLU A 57 0.90 1.08 -7.67
CA GLU A 57 -0.03 2.17 -7.32
C GLU A 57 -1.47 1.75 -7.61
N GLY A 58 -2.28 1.58 -6.57
CA GLY A 58 -3.68 1.17 -6.69
C GLY A 58 -4.00 -0.13 -5.97
N ALA A 59 -4.98 -0.88 -6.49
CA ALA A 59 -5.49 -2.11 -5.88
C ALA A 59 -5.22 -3.31 -6.79
N PHE A 60 -4.14 -4.03 -6.51
CA PHE A 60 -3.72 -5.21 -7.28
C PHE A 60 -3.36 -6.36 -6.35
N ASP A 61 -3.53 -7.58 -6.85
CA ASP A 61 -2.96 -8.78 -6.27
C ASP A 61 -1.76 -9.22 -7.12
N ILE A 62 -0.55 -9.13 -6.56
CA ILE A 62 0.70 -9.38 -7.30
C ILE A 62 1.41 -10.60 -6.69
N ASP A 63 1.70 -11.59 -7.53
CA ASP A 63 2.53 -12.74 -7.20
C ASP A 63 3.88 -12.63 -7.92
N VAL A 64 4.98 -12.62 -7.17
CA VAL A 64 6.35 -12.51 -7.70
C VAL A 64 7.17 -13.74 -7.33
N VAL A 65 7.81 -14.33 -8.33
CA VAL A 65 8.73 -15.45 -8.15
C VAL A 65 10.12 -15.09 -8.66
N CYS A 66 11.05 -14.91 -7.72
CA CYS A 66 12.45 -14.65 -8.04
C CYS A 66 13.19 -15.92 -8.50
N GLN A 67 14.43 -15.77 -8.99
CA GLN A 67 15.31 -16.84 -9.50
C GLN A 67 14.75 -17.53 -10.74
N LYS A 68 14.00 -16.79 -11.59
CA LYS A 68 13.41 -17.26 -12.84
C LYS A 68 13.66 -16.26 -13.98
N PRO A 69 13.56 -16.68 -15.25
CA PRO A 69 13.53 -15.75 -16.37
C PRO A 69 12.40 -14.72 -16.20
N GLN A 70 12.64 -13.49 -16.68
CA GLN A 70 11.66 -12.42 -16.59
C GLN A 70 10.42 -12.72 -17.43
N SER A 71 9.26 -12.61 -16.79
CA SER A 71 7.95 -12.60 -17.46
C SER A 71 6.92 -11.83 -16.64
N ILE A 72 5.95 -11.24 -17.33
CA ILE A 72 4.82 -10.54 -16.71
C ILE A 72 3.54 -10.98 -17.40
N GLU A 73 2.54 -11.37 -16.61
CA GLU A 73 1.19 -11.68 -17.07
C GLU A 73 0.21 -10.89 -16.21
N VAL A 74 -0.69 -10.15 -16.86
CA VAL A 74 -1.79 -9.41 -16.20
C VAL A 74 -3.09 -10.14 -16.50
N GLU A 75 -3.86 -10.45 -15.46
CA GLU A 75 -5.20 -11.03 -15.55
C GLU A 75 -6.21 -10.05 -14.97
N ALA A 76 -7.15 -9.61 -15.80
CA ALA A 76 -8.20 -8.67 -15.45
C ALA A 76 -9.44 -8.90 -16.33
N ASP A 77 -10.50 -8.16 -16.06
CA ASP A 77 -11.61 -8.07 -16.98
C ASP A 77 -11.16 -7.42 -18.29
N ASP A 78 -11.68 -7.88 -19.42
CA ASP A 78 -11.23 -7.49 -20.77
C ASP A 78 -11.29 -5.97 -21.01
N ASN A 79 -12.32 -5.31 -20.49
CA ASN A 79 -12.49 -3.86 -20.57
C ASN A 79 -11.55 -3.06 -19.65
N LEU A 80 -10.93 -3.70 -18.66
CA LEU A 80 -10.01 -3.06 -17.72
C LEU A 80 -8.54 -3.23 -18.12
N LEU A 81 -8.17 -4.30 -18.85
CA LEU A 81 -6.79 -4.54 -19.27
C LEU A 81 -6.13 -3.34 -19.98
N PRO A 82 -6.83 -2.59 -20.87
CA PRO A 82 -6.24 -1.39 -21.50
C PRO A 82 -5.95 -0.24 -20.54
N LEU A 83 -6.55 -0.26 -19.33
CA LEU A 83 -6.37 0.76 -18.31
C LEU A 83 -5.16 0.47 -17.40
N ILE A 84 -4.68 -0.78 -17.40
CA ILE A 84 -3.55 -1.19 -16.57
C ILE A 84 -2.26 -0.95 -17.33
N THR A 85 -1.45 -0.07 -16.78
CA THR A 85 -0.12 0.28 -17.30
C THR A 85 0.95 -0.53 -16.59
N THR A 86 1.88 -1.07 -17.37
CA THR A 86 3.10 -1.73 -16.91
C THR A 86 4.28 -1.13 -17.66
N GLU A 87 5.04 -0.27 -17.03
CA GLU A 87 6.14 0.48 -17.63
C GLU A 87 7.39 0.37 -16.78
N VAL A 88 8.57 0.30 -17.40
CA VAL A 88 9.84 0.30 -16.67
C VAL A 88 10.52 1.65 -16.86
N ALA A 89 10.83 2.29 -15.73
CA ALA A 89 11.65 3.50 -15.66
C ALA A 89 12.67 3.36 -14.53
N ASN A 90 13.93 3.70 -14.79
CA ASN A 90 15.03 3.63 -13.79
C ASN A 90 15.14 2.25 -13.09
N ASN A 91 15.01 1.16 -13.82
CA ASN A 91 15.01 -0.22 -13.34
C ASN A 91 13.82 -0.58 -12.41
N VAL A 92 12.79 0.25 -12.34
CA VAL A 92 11.56 0.03 -11.57
C VAL A 92 10.41 -0.29 -12.51
N LEU A 93 9.73 -1.42 -12.31
CA LEU A 93 8.47 -1.73 -12.96
C LEU A 93 7.33 -1.00 -12.26
N HIS A 94 6.72 -0.03 -12.92
CA HIS A 94 5.54 0.68 -12.45
C HIS A 94 4.28 -0.03 -12.91
N ILE A 95 3.43 -0.41 -11.96
CA ILE A 95 2.12 -1.04 -12.18
C ILE A 95 1.06 -0.10 -11.62
N ARG A 96 0.20 0.43 -12.49
CA ARG A 96 -0.84 1.39 -12.09
C ARG A 96 -2.06 1.30 -13.00
N SER A 97 -3.19 1.81 -12.53
CA SER A 97 -4.35 2.05 -13.35
C SER A 97 -4.50 3.52 -13.72
N ASN A 98 -4.79 3.80 -14.98
CA ASN A 98 -5.00 5.17 -15.46
C ASN A 98 -6.35 5.77 -15.05
N ARG A 99 -7.28 4.94 -14.52
CA ARG A 99 -8.63 5.36 -14.11
C ARG A 99 -9.09 4.54 -12.90
N SER A 100 -10.03 5.09 -12.16
CA SER A 100 -10.74 4.35 -11.11
C SER A 100 -11.60 3.25 -11.71
N TYR A 101 -11.62 2.09 -11.06
CA TYR A 101 -12.39 0.93 -11.49
C TYR A 101 -12.98 0.18 -10.29
N SER A 102 -14.05 -0.57 -10.56
CA SER A 102 -14.69 -1.50 -9.63
C SER A 102 -14.72 -2.89 -10.24
N VAL A 103 -14.34 -3.89 -9.47
CA VAL A 103 -14.27 -5.30 -9.88
C VAL A 103 -14.82 -6.22 -8.81
N ASN A 104 -15.36 -7.36 -9.23
CA ASN A 104 -15.73 -8.44 -8.32
C ASN A 104 -14.50 -9.26 -7.92
N ASP A 105 -13.62 -9.55 -8.87
CA ASP A 105 -12.37 -10.27 -8.67
C ASP A 105 -11.17 -9.34 -8.85
N PRO A 106 -10.17 -9.34 -7.96
CA PRO A 106 -9.03 -8.45 -8.05
C PRO A 106 -8.25 -8.62 -9.37
N ILE A 107 -7.66 -7.53 -9.84
CA ILE A 107 -6.71 -7.57 -10.94
C ILE A 107 -5.46 -8.27 -10.44
N LYS A 108 -5.09 -9.36 -11.12
CA LYS A 108 -3.94 -10.18 -10.75
C LYS A 108 -2.77 -9.93 -11.68
N VAL A 109 -1.57 -9.76 -11.11
CA VAL A 109 -0.33 -9.64 -11.87
C VAL A 109 0.63 -10.74 -11.42
N THR A 110 1.04 -11.58 -12.34
CA THR A 110 2.03 -12.64 -12.08
C THR A 110 3.36 -12.24 -12.70
N ILE A 111 4.41 -12.18 -11.89
CA ILE A 111 5.73 -11.73 -12.29
C ILE A 111 6.75 -12.82 -11.97
N SER A 112 7.66 -13.07 -12.90
CA SER A 112 8.90 -13.77 -12.58
C SER A 112 10.10 -12.93 -13.03
N LEU A 113 11.22 -13.03 -12.30
CA LEU A 113 12.45 -12.31 -12.63
C LEU A 113 13.67 -12.96 -11.96
N PRO A 114 14.90 -12.71 -12.46
CA PRO A 114 16.11 -13.28 -11.86
C PRO A 114 16.37 -12.77 -10.43
N ASN A 115 16.23 -11.47 -10.19
CA ASN A 115 16.50 -10.84 -8.91
C ASN A 115 15.55 -9.66 -8.66
N LEU A 116 15.03 -9.54 -7.44
CA LEU A 116 14.22 -8.40 -6.98
C LEU A 116 14.92 -7.77 -5.78
N GLU A 117 15.17 -6.47 -5.84
CA GLU A 117 15.90 -5.70 -4.82
C GLU A 117 14.95 -4.87 -3.95
N GLY A 118 13.75 -4.60 -4.42
CA GLY A 118 12.80 -3.84 -3.61
C GLY A 118 11.40 -3.75 -4.20
N VAL A 119 10.47 -3.36 -3.32
CA VAL A 119 9.07 -3.12 -3.66
C VAL A 119 8.58 -1.84 -3.00
N SER A 120 7.89 -1.00 -3.76
CA SER A 120 7.16 0.16 -3.26
C SER A 120 5.67 -0.02 -3.55
N VAL A 121 4.84 0.04 -2.52
CA VAL A 121 3.41 -0.23 -2.62
C VAL A 121 2.62 0.96 -2.08
N SER A 122 1.82 1.57 -2.95
CA SER A 122 0.94 2.68 -2.60
C SER A 122 -0.51 2.34 -2.97
N GLY A 123 -1.37 2.22 -1.96
CA GLY A 123 -2.78 1.90 -2.18
C GLY A 123 -3.29 0.75 -1.33
N ALA A 124 -4.02 -0.17 -1.96
CA ALA A 124 -4.57 -1.37 -1.32
C ALA A 124 -4.28 -2.60 -2.18
N GLY A 125 -4.23 -3.78 -1.57
CA GLY A 125 -3.99 -5.01 -2.32
C GLY A 125 -3.02 -5.95 -1.63
N LYS A 126 -2.55 -6.91 -2.40
CA LYS A 126 -1.70 -7.98 -1.89
C LYS A 126 -0.46 -8.13 -2.76
N LEU A 127 0.70 -8.31 -2.13
CA LEU A 127 1.95 -8.60 -2.80
C LEU A 127 2.61 -9.80 -2.13
N ASP A 128 2.77 -10.89 -2.86
CA ASP A 128 3.48 -12.08 -2.41
C ASP A 128 4.77 -12.23 -3.22
N VAL A 129 5.93 -12.22 -2.54
CA VAL A 129 7.26 -12.38 -3.16
C VAL A 129 7.94 -13.61 -2.61
N THR A 130 8.39 -14.48 -3.50
CA THR A 130 9.09 -15.72 -3.13
C THR A 130 10.43 -15.87 -3.86
N GLY A 131 11.38 -16.57 -3.22
CA GLY A 131 12.68 -16.85 -3.81
C GLY A 131 13.66 -15.68 -3.80
N ILE A 132 13.47 -14.71 -2.90
CA ILE A 132 14.43 -13.61 -2.70
C ILE A 132 15.79 -14.21 -2.36
N LYS A 133 16.84 -13.75 -3.06
CA LYS A 133 18.23 -14.10 -2.78
C LYS A 133 19.13 -12.97 -3.25
N ASN A 134 19.45 -12.05 -2.33
CA ASN A 134 20.19 -10.82 -2.65
C ASN A 134 20.96 -10.29 -1.43
N ASP A 135 21.65 -9.18 -1.60
CA ASP A 135 22.38 -8.50 -0.52
C ASP A 135 21.52 -7.48 0.23
N LYS A 136 20.51 -6.91 -0.44
CA LYS A 136 19.56 -5.95 0.15
C LYS A 136 18.18 -6.14 -0.45
N PHE A 137 17.16 -6.11 0.39
CA PHE A 137 15.76 -6.07 -0.01
C PHE A 137 15.03 -4.92 0.69
N GLU A 138 14.41 -4.04 -0.09
CA GLU A 138 13.71 -2.86 0.41
C GLU A 138 12.18 -3.04 0.29
N ILE A 139 11.46 -2.61 1.30
CA ILE A 139 9.99 -2.54 1.31
C ILE A 139 9.57 -1.14 1.73
N ASP A 140 8.94 -0.41 0.83
CA ASP A 140 8.25 0.86 1.10
C ASP A 140 6.74 0.63 0.95
N ALA A 141 5.99 0.71 2.06
CA ALA A 141 4.58 0.39 2.09
C ALA A 141 3.73 1.55 2.61
N ASN A 142 3.00 2.18 1.69
CA ASN A 142 2.12 3.31 1.97
C ASN A 142 0.65 2.94 1.67
N GLY A 143 -0.16 2.77 2.70
CA GLY A 143 -1.58 2.44 2.52
C GLY A 143 -2.06 1.24 3.34
N ALA A 144 -3.05 0.52 2.81
CA ALA A 144 -3.69 -0.63 3.47
C ALA A 144 -3.35 -1.93 2.71
N THR A 145 -2.09 -2.35 2.76
CA THR A 145 -1.57 -3.46 1.96
C THR A 145 -1.22 -4.68 2.80
N THR A 146 -1.23 -5.85 2.16
CA THR A 146 -0.67 -7.07 2.73
C THR A 146 0.52 -7.51 1.88
N ILE A 147 1.72 -7.47 2.44
CA ILE A 147 2.96 -7.86 1.78
C ILE A 147 3.49 -9.12 2.47
N ARG A 148 3.78 -10.15 1.71
CA ARG A 148 4.47 -11.36 2.18
C ARG A 148 5.74 -11.56 1.39
N VAL A 149 6.84 -11.81 2.09
CA VAL A 149 8.15 -12.01 1.47
C VAL A 149 8.82 -13.26 2.01
N ALA A 150 9.50 -14.00 1.12
CA ALA A 150 10.18 -15.24 1.48
C ALA A 150 11.47 -15.42 0.70
N GLY A 151 12.51 -15.94 1.39
CA GLY A 151 13.84 -16.19 0.83
C GLY A 151 14.96 -15.83 1.79
N GLU A 152 16.04 -15.27 1.27
CA GLU A 152 17.23 -14.87 2.04
C GLU A 152 17.77 -13.53 1.54
N THR A 153 18.21 -12.68 2.47
CA THR A 153 18.89 -11.42 2.16
C THR A 153 19.94 -11.11 3.25
N LYS A 154 20.94 -10.27 2.96
CA LYS A 154 21.84 -9.80 4.01
C LYS A 154 21.21 -8.66 4.82
N LEU A 155 20.48 -7.78 4.16
CA LEU A 155 19.80 -6.64 4.78
C LEU A 155 18.35 -6.57 4.30
N ILE A 156 17.42 -6.55 5.24
CA ILE A 156 16.04 -6.12 5.00
C ILE A 156 15.83 -4.71 5.51
N ASP A 157 15.25 -3.84 4.69
CA ASP A 157 14.97 -2.44 5.00
C ASP A 157 13.48 -2.18 4.77
N ILE A 158 12.74 -1.83 5.81
CA ILE A 158 11.28 -1.67 5.78
C ILE A 158 10.91 -0.29 6.27
N ASP A 159 10.28 0.51 5.41
CA ASP A 159 9.54 1.73 5.81
C ASP A 159 8.06 1.49 5.53
N THR A 160 7.22 1.63 6.55
CA THR A 160 5.78 1.53 6.38
C THR A 160 5.05 2.68 7.05
N ASN A 161 4.16 3.31 6.28
CA ASN A 161 3.32 4.42 6.72
C ASN A 161 1.86 4.19 6.31
N GLY A 162 1.11 3.55 7.19
CA GLY A 162 -0.29 3.23 6.87
C GLY A 162 -0.89 2.19 7.81
N ALA A 163 -1.84 1.42 7.30
CA ALA A 163 -2.55 0.37 8.02
C ALA A 163 -2.33 -1.00 7.36
N GLY A 164 -1.07 -1.33 7.06
CA GLY A 164 -0.70 -2.55 6.35
C GLY A 164 -0.21 -3.68 7.25
N LYS A 165 -0.08 -4.86 6.63
CA LYS A 165 0.60 -6.00 7.22
C LYS A 165 1.80 -6.40 6.34
N ILE A 166 2.99 -6.43 6.93
CA ILE A 166 4.20 -6.95 6.28
C ILE A 166 4.62 -8.22 6.99
N ASP A 167 4.58 -9.33 6.27
CA ASP A 167 4.90 -10.65 6.78
C ASP A 167 6.21 -11.14 6.14
N GLY A 168 7.31 -10.90 6.84
CA GLY A 168 8.67 -11.28 6.47
C GLY A 168 9.23 -12.45 7.27
N HIS A 169 8.40 -13.20 8.03
CA HIS A 169 8.91 -14.30 8.87
C HIS A 169 9.60 -15.41 8.06
N LYS A 170 9.28 -15.55 6.76
CA LYS A 170 9.91 -16.48 5.82
C LYS A 170 11.08 -15.88 5.03
N LEU A 171 11.42 -14.62 5.24
CA LEU A 171 12.60 -13.98 4.69
C LEU A 171 13.69 -13.91 5.77
N ARG A 172 14.69 -14.78 5.68
CA ARG A 172 15.82 -14.75 6.60
C ARG A 172 16.78 -13.62 6.22
N ALA A 173 17.04 -12.72 7.17
CA ALA A 173 17.97 -11.62 6.98
C ALA A 173 19.10 -11.68 8.04
N SER A 174 20.33 -11.30 7.68
CA SER A 174 21.40 -11.08 8.67
C SER A 174 21.12 -9.81 9.48
N ARG A 175 20.74 -8.73 8.80
CA ARG A 175 20.46 -7.43 9.42
C ARG A 175 19.09 -6.93 9.01
N GLY A 176 18.45 -6.15 9.88
CA GLY A 176 17.16 -5.53 9.61
C GLY A 176 17.11 -4.10 10.10
N VAL A 177 16.49 -3.24 9.30
CA VAL A 177 16.06 -1.88 9.67
C VAL A 177 14.57 -1.80 9.43
N VAL A 178 13.81 -1.41 10.45
CA VAL A 178 12.35 -1.33 10.37
C VAL A 178 11.88 0.02 10.90
N GLU A 179 11.25 0.80 10.07
CA GLU A 179 10.57 2.03 10.44
C GLU A 179 9.06 1.86 10.24
N ALA A 180 8.32 1.72 11.34
CA ALA A 180 6.88 1.48 11.30
C ALA A 180 6.11 2.69 11.86
N LYS A 181 5.38 3.36 10.96
CA LYS A 181 4.53 4.52 11.24
C LYS A 181 3.05 4.15 11.00
N GLY A 182 2.14 4.75 11.76
CA GLY A 182 0.70 4.50 11.60
C GLY A 182 0.21 3.29 12.40
N VAL A 183 -0.54 2.38 11.79
CA VAL A 183 -1.20 1.21 12.41
C VAL A 183 -0.72 -0.09 11.73
N ALA A 184 0.56 -0.20 11.47
CA ALA A 184 1.14 -1.33 10.76
C ALA A 184 1.42 -2.53 11.68
N ARG A 185 1.40 -3.72 11.10
CA ARG A 185 1.93 -4.94 11.69
C ARG A 185 3.07 -5.47 10.83
N VAL A 186 4.26 -5.60 11.43
CA VAL A 186 5.46 -6.06 10.73
C VAL A 186 6.05 -7.26 11.43
N ASP A 187 6.22 -8.36 10.71
CA ASP A 187 6.87 -9.58 11.19
C ASP A 187 8.17 -9.78 10.42
N VAL A 188 9.32 -9.90 11.11
CA VAL A 188 10.64 -10.10 10.49
C VAL A 188 11.42 -11.26 11.11
N ASN A 189 12.36 -11.83 10.34
CA ASN A 189 13.28 -12.86 10.82
C ASN A 189 14.72 -12.39 10.58
N VAL A 190 15.39 -11.99 11.68
CA VAL A 190 16.72 -11.36 11.65
C VAL A 190 17.66 -12.06 12.62
N THR A 191 18.90 -12.32 12.19
CA THR A 191 19.82 -13.18 12.95
C THR A 191 20.96 -12.44 13.65
N GLU A 192 21.40 -11.27 13.18
CA GLU A 192 22.60 -10.59 13.69
C GLU A 192 22.31 -9.23 14.33
N GLN A 193 21.65 -8.32 13.60
CA GLN A 193 21.39 -6.95 14.05
C GLN A 193 20.02 -6.50 13.60
N LEU A 194 19.23 -5.93 14.52
CA LEU A 194 17.90 -5.39 14.21
C LEU A 194 17.76 -4.01 14.84
N GLU A 195 17.50 -3.02 13.98
CA GLU A 195 17.11 -1.67 14.39
C GLU A 195 15.63 -1.46 14.08
N VAL A 196 14.85 -1.03 15.08
CA VAL A 196 13.41 -0.82 14.94
C VAL A 196 13.01 0.52 15.50
N THR A 197 12.35 1.32 14.68
CA THR A 197 11.67 2.55 15.11
C THR A 197 10.16 2.39 14.87
N VAL A 198 9.39 2.48 15.96
CA VAL A 198 7.94 2.43 15.93
C VAL A 198 7.37 3.80 16.30
N SER A 199 6.48 4.33 15.47
CA SER A 199 5.76 5.58 15.72
C SER A 199 4.25 5.36 15.55
N GLY A 200 3.47 5.60 16.60
CA GLY A 200 2.03 5.30 16.62
C GLY A 200 1.71 3.87 17.08
N PRO A 201 0.48 3.38 16.83
CA PRO A 201 0.02 2.06 17.31
C PRO A 201 0.48 0.87 16.43
N SER A 202 1.68 0.95 15.85
CA SER A 202 2.26 -0.16 15.07
C SER A 202 2.86 -1.22 15.97
N HIS A 203 2.81 -2.47 15.49
CA HIS A 203 3.37 -3.62 16.19
C HIS A 203 4.42 -4.29 15.31
N VAL A 204 5.63 -4.44 15.84
CA VAL A 204 6.72 -5.16 15.17
C VAL A 204 7.02 -6.42 15.96
N THR A 205 6.97 -7.58 15.32
CA THR A 205 7.44 -8.85 15.89
C THR A 205 8.68 -9.33 15.14
N TYR A 206 9.61 -9.94 15.85
CA TYR A 206 10.80 -10.48 15.24
C TYR A 206 11.14 -11.89 15.74
N GLN A 207 11.76 -12.67 14.86
CA GLN A 207 12.34 -13.99 15.14
C GLN A 207 13.87 -13.92 15.02
N GLY A 208 14.55 -14.87 15.63
CA GLY A 208 16.03 -14.91 15.73
C GLY A 208 16.54 -14.31 17.02
N ASP A 209 17.88 -14.16 17.10
CA ASP A 209 18.60 -13.64 18.27
C ASP A 209 19.51 -12.44 17.89
N PRO A 210 18.98 -11.40 17.23
CA PRO A 210 19.78 -10.26 16.84
C PRO A 210 20.15 -9.37 18.04
N VAL A 211 21.23 -8.62 17.90
CA VAL A 211 21.46 -7.44 18.73
C VAL A 211 20.37 -6.41 18.38
N LEU A 212 19.45 -6.16 19.33
CA LEU A 212 18.30 -5.30 19.11
C LEU A 212 18.55 -3.87 19.59
N THR A 213 18.34 -2.91 18.70
CA THR A 213 18.18 -1.48 19.03
C THR A 213 16.77 -1.08 18.71
N LYS A 214 16.00 -0.57 19.69
CA LYS A 214 14.61 -0.17 19.47
C LYS A 214 14.27 1.19 20.02
N THR A 215 13.48 1.94 19.26
CA THR A 215 12.86 3.21 19.66
C THR A 215 11.35 3.10 19.47
N VAL A 216 10.58 3.33 20.53
CA VAL A 216 9.11 3.27 20.48
C VAL A 216 8.52 4.61 20.91
N ASN A 217 7.83 5.28 20.00
CA ASN A 217 7.18 6.56 20.19
C ASN A 217 5.64 6.37 20.09
N GLY A 218 4.98 6.19 21.22
CA GLY A 218 3.52 5.99 21.27
C GLY A 218 3.10 4.60 21.78
N PRO A 219 1.87 4.15 21.49
CA PRO A 219 1.30 2.92 22.05
C PRO A 219 1.69 1.63 21.31
N GLY A 220 2.64 1.70 20.39
CA GLY A 220 3.12 0.52 19.66
C GLY A 220 4.02 -0.39 20.48
N SER A 221 4.39 -1.54 19.91
CA SER A 221 5.27 -2.51 20.56
C SER A 221 6.30 -3.13 19.62
N VAL A 222 7.42 -3.61 20.22
CA VAL A 222 8.43 -4.44 19.56
C VAL A 222 8.65 -5.67 20.44
N GLU A 223 8.30 -6.84 19.92
CA GLU A 223 8.25 -8.09 20.67
C GLU A 223 8.98 -9.22 19.93
N LYS A 224 9.67 -10.08 20.70
CA LYS A 224 10.24 -11.30 20.15
C LYS A 224 9.15 -12.37 20.06
N LYS A 225 9.02 -12.98 18.88
CA LYS A 225 8.17 -14.16 18.67
C LYS A 225 9.07 -15.40 18.69
N GLU A 226 8.74 -16.38 19.54
CA GLU A 226 9.40 -17.67 19.47
C GLU A 226 9.07 -18.37 18.14
N ALA A 227 10.06 -19.07 17.58
CA ALA A 227 9.81 -19.88 16.38
C ALA A 227 8.74 -20.93 16.72
N GLU A 228 7.68 -20.99 15.93
CA GLU A 228 6.72 -22.08 16.05
C GLU A 228 7.49 -23.39 15.79
N GLY A 229 7.53 -24.26 16.80
CA GLY A 229 8.24 -25.54 16.71
C GLY A 229 7.71 -26.35 15.51
N SER A 230 8.63 -26.85 14.72
CA SER A 230 8.42 -27.76 13.60
C SER A 230 7.86 -29.09 14.06
#